data_5294de6697cbb9e40a5f4bce60b1985a
#
_entry.id   5294de6697cbb9e40a5f4bce60b1985a
#
_cell.length_a   1.000
_cell.length_b   1.000
_cell.length_c   1.000
_cell.angle_alpha   90.00
_cell.angle_beta   90.00
_cell.angle_gamma   90.00
#
_symmetry.space_group_name_H-M   'P 1'
#
loop_
_entity.id
_entity.type
_entity.pdbx_description
1 polymer ?
#
loop_
_entity_poly.entity_id
_entity_poly.type
_entity_poly.pdbx_seq_one_letter_code
_entity_poly.pdbx_strand_id
1 'polypeptide(L)'
;MSFLPVEEQMNLINRGTEEIIPEEDLKKKLEKSQETNTPLIVKLGCDPSRPDLHIGHGVVLRKLRHFQDLGHQAVLVIGDFTAMIGDPSGRNKTRPQVTLEETRAYSETYVDQAKVILDIDKLKIFYNSDWLNKMNFNDVVKLASSYTVARMLERDDFTKRFQSEVPISIHEFLYPLAQGQDSVELNADVELGGTDQKFNLLVGRDLQKDNGQEPQCIITTPLLEGTDGVEKMSKSYDNHIGLNDEPENMYGKTLSISDDMILKWFTLAADAEESVVKDAEARLSDSSVNPMDIKRELARCVVELYYDEETAQKAEHHFNTVVVGKGIPDDMPEFLLESEDLIVNVIFDAGLLKSKGEARRMIKQGAVKLDGETIADIQATIAPKDDQILKVGKRRFLKVIG
;
A
#
# COMPACT_ATOMS: atom_id res chain seq x y z
N MET A 1 -6.73 28.75 10.28
CA MET A 1 -6.21 28.71 8.88
C MET A 1 -7.41 28.85 7.99
N SER A 2 -7.33 29.59 6.89
CA SER A 2 -8.44 29.64 5.91
C SER A 2 -8.28 28.46 4.96
N PHE A 3 -9.35 27.74 4.68
CA PHE A 3 -9.35 26.69 3.65
C PHE A 3 -9.09 27.29 2.26
N LEU A 4 -8.51 26.49 1.36
CA LEU A 4 -8.39 26.85 -0.06
C LEU A 4 -9.78 27.00 -0.70
N PRO A 5 -9.90 27.75 -1.83
CA PRO A 5 -11.14 27.79 -2.61
C PRO A 5 -11.64 26.39 -2.96
N VAL A 6 -12.96 26.18 -2.99
CA VAL A 6 -13.56 24.85 -3.23
C VAL A 6 -13.09 24.22 -4.53
N GLU A 7 -12.92 25.00 -5.60
CA GLU A 7 -12.40 24.54 -6.89
C GLU A 7 -10.99 23.95 -6.77
N GLU A 8 -10.10 24.60 -6.01
CA GLU A 8 -8.74 24.14 -5.78
C GLU A 8 -8.72 22.87 -4.93
N GLN A 9 -9.60 22.80 -3.91
CA GLN A 9 -9.77 21.59 -3.12
C GLN A 9 -10.25 20.42 -4.00
N MET A 10 -11.28 20.66 -4.84
CA MET A 10 -11.80 19.63 -5.74
C MET A 10 -10.77 19.16 -6.75
N ASN A 11 -9.91 20.04 -7.26
CA ASN A 11 -8.83 19.65 -8.17
C ASN A 11 -7.87 18.65 -7.52
N LEU A 12 -7.47 18.86 -6.26
CA LEU A 12 -6.62 17.94 -5.54
C LEU A 12 -7.37 16.63 -5.18
N ILE A 13 -8.63 16.74 -4.76
CA ILE A 13 -9.47 15.58 -4.42
C ILE A 13 -9.71 14.69 -5.64
N ASN A 14 -9.89 15.25 -6.82
CA ASN A 14 -10.13 14.50 -8.05
C ASN A 14 -8.89 13.75 -8.56
N ARG A 15 -7.68 14.17 -8.20
CA ARG A 15 -6.45 13.49 -8.63
C ARG A 15 -6.46 12.03 -8.17
N GLY A 16 -6.37 11.07 -9.09
CA GLY A 16 -6.37 9.63 -8.78
C GLY A 16 -7.65 9.11 -8.11
N THR A 17 -8.77 9.82 -8.23
CA THR A 17 -10.10 9.39 -7.78
C THR A 17 -10.84 8.71 -8.92
N GLU A 18 -11.52 7.60 -8.64
CA GLU A 18 -12.42 6.92 -9.59
C GLU A 18 -13.81 7.52 -9.58
N GLU A 19 -14.41 7.64 -8.38
CA GLU A 19 -15.76 8.18 -8.21
C GLU A 19 -15.88 8.98 -6.92
N ILE A 20 -16.72 10.04 -6.97
CA ILE A 20 -17.19 10.81 -5.81
C ILE A 20 -18.71 10.71 -5.77
N ILE A 21 -19.28 10.19 -4.72
CA ILE A 21 -20.74 9.96 -4.61
C ILE A 21 -21.32 10.55 -3.33
N PRO A 22 -22.25 11.53 -3.43
CA PRO A 22 -22.49 12.39 -4.58
C PRO A 22 -21.46 13.53 -4.62
N GLU A 23 -21.00 13.89 -5.79
CA GLU A 23 -20.03 14.98 -5.96
C GLU A 23 -20.59 16.34 -5.55
N GLU A 24 -21.86 16.61 -5.89
CA GLU A 24 -22.53 17.86 -5.53
C GLU A 24 -22.68 18.05 -4.00
N ASP A 25 -22.87 16.95 -3.25
CA ASP A 25 -22.94 17.02 -1.80
C ASP A 25 -21.55 17.30 -1.21
N LEU A 26 -20.48 16.75 -1.81
CA LEU A 26 -19.11 17.05 -1.39
C LEU A 26 -18.79 18.54 -1.57
N LYS A 27 -19.15 19.13 -2.72
CA LYS A 27 -18.95 20.56 -2.96
C LYS A 27 -19.66 21.40 -1.90
N LYS A 28 -20.92 21.10 -1.60
CA LYS A 28 -21.69 21.79 -0.53
C LYS A 28 -21.03 21.63 0.85
N LYS A 29 -20.52 20.44 1.18
CA LYS A 29 -19.81 20.22 2.45
C LYS A 29 -18.53 21.05 2.51
N LEU A 30 -17.75 21.13 1.41
CA LEU A 30 -16.56 21.97 1.32
C LEU A 30 -16.90 23.47 1.44
N GLU A 31 -17.95 23.96 0.78
CA GLU A 31 -18.46 25.33 0.91
C GLU A 31 -18.81 25.65 2.36
N LYS A 32 -19.62 24.79 2.99
CA LYS A 32 -20.02 24.93 4.40
C LYS A 32 -18.79 24.89 5.34
N SER A 33 -17.86 24.00 5.08
CA SER A 33 -16.58 23.90 5.83
C SER A 33 -15.79 25.21 5.74
N GLN A 34 -15.68 25.77 4.55
CA GLN A 34 -15.01 27.04 4.31
C GLN A 34 -15.71 28.21 5.01
N GLU A 35 -17.05 28.31 4.89
CA GLU A 35 -17.86 29.36 5.51
C GLU A 35 -17.81 29.33 7.05
N THR A 36 -17.90 28.12 7.63
CA THR A 36 -17.90 27.93 9.08
C THR A 36 -16.50 27.79 9.70
N ASN A 37 -15.47 27.70 8.87
CA ASN A 37 -14.11 27.37 9.26
C ASN A 37 -14.02 26.09 10.11
N THR A 38 -14.88 25.10 9.77
CA THR A 38 -14.95 23.80 10.45
C THR A 38 -14.47 22.70 9.52
N PRO A 39 -13.40 21.94 9.87
CA PRO A 39 -12.88 20.89 9.01
C PRO A 39 -13.89 19.73 8.86
N LEU A 40 -13.96 19.15 7.66
CA LEU A 40 -14.68 17.90 7.43
C LEU A 40 -13.99 16.75 8.15
N ILE A 41 -14.75 15.77 8.62
CA ILE A 41 -14.26 14.51 9.16
C ILE A 41 -14.15 13.52 8.01
N VAL A 42 -12.93 13.17 7.64
CA VAL A 42 -12.60 12.28 6.52
C VAL A 42 -12.08 10.97 7.06
N LYS A 43 -12.87 9.91 6.91
CA LYS A 43 -12.62 8.58 7.45
C LYS A 43 -11.99 7.65 6.40
N LEU A 44 -11.00 6.88 6.83
CA LEU A 44 -10.51 5.69 6.15
C LEU A 44 -10.49 4.54 7.13
N GLY A 45 -11.20 3.45 6.83
CA GLY A 45 -11.13 2.19 7.58
C GLY A 45 -10.07 1.25 7.02
N CYS A 46 -9.36 0.56 7.90
CA CYS A 46 -8.41 -0.48 7.51
C CYS A 46 -8.40 -1.63 8.52
N ASP A 47 -8.51 -2.84 8.00
CA ASP A 47 -8.38 -4.07 8.80
C ASP A 47 -6.92 -4.53 8.78
N PRO A 48 -6.20 -4.52 9.90
CA PRO A 48 -4.81 -4.97 9.97
C PRO A 48 -4.76 -6.49 9.90
N SER A 49 -4.92 -7.03 8.70
CA SER A 49 -4.89 -8.47 8.46
C SER A 49 -3.47 -9.03 8.23
N ARG A 50 -2.49 -8.16 8.03
CA ARG A 50 -1.05 -8.47 7.86
C ARG A 50 -0.20 -7.26 8.24
N PRO A 51 1.05 -7.47 8.73
CA PRO A 51 1.85 -6.38 9.30
C PRO A 51 2.40 -5.36 8.30
N ASP A 52 2.35 -5.59 6.98
CA ASP A 52 3.04 -4.72 6.05
C ASP A 52 2.14 -4.12 4.97
N LEU A 53 2.34 -2.81 4.74
CA LEU A 53 1.73 -2.03 3.68
C LEU A 53 2.54 -2.09 2.38
N HIS A 54 1.87 -1.88 1.26
CA HIS A 54 2.47 -1.74 -0.07
C HIS A 54 1.90 -0.52 -0.80
N ILE A 55 2.50 -0.13 -1.92
CA ILE A 55 2.12 1.06 -2.69
C ILE A 55 0.62 1.06 -3.05
N GLY A 56 0.01 -0.11 -3.28
CA GLY A 56 -1.45 -0.19 -3.50
C GLY A 56 -2.29 0.32 -2.33
N HIS A 57 -1.85 0.13 -1.07
CA HIS A 57 -2.47 0.78 0.09
C HIS A 57 -2.11 2.28 0.12
N GLY A 58 -0.93 2.62 -0.37
CA GLY A 58 -0.46 4.00 -0.49
C GLY A 58 -1.43 4.88 -1.27
N VAL A 59 -2.12 4.35 -2.29
CA VAL A 59 -3.08 5.10 -3.11
C VAL A 59 -4.18 5.75 -2.27
N VAL A 60 -4.87 4.97 -1.45
CA VAL A 60 -5.96 5.49 -0.61
C VAL A 60 -5.43 6.28 0.60
N LEU A 61 -4.27 5.91 1.15
CA LEU A 61 -3.60 6.69 2.21
C LEU A 61 -3.18 8.08 1.69
N ARG A 62 -2.70 8.16 0.46
CA ARG A 62 -2.37 9.43 -0.18
C ARG A 62 -3.61 10.30 -0.38
N LYS A 63 -4.76 9.69 -0.71
CA LYS A 63 -6.03 10.42 -0.77
C LYS A 63 -6.40 11.01 0.60
N LEU A 64 -6.20 10.26 1.68
CA LEU A 64 -6.40 10.78 3.04
C LEU A 64 -5.42 11.93 3.36
N ARG A 65 -4.17 11.83 2.89
CA ARG A 65 -3.18 12.90 3.01
C ARG A 65 -3.59 14.16 2.27
N HIS A 66 -4.17 14.08 1.08
CA HIS A 66 -4.71 15.25 0.38
C HIS A 66 -5.69 16.03 1.25
N PHE A 67 -6.57 15.36 1.97
CA PHE A 67 -7.48 16.02 2.90
C PHE A 67 -6.77 16.64 4.12
N GLN A 68 -5.69 16.04 4.61
CA GLN A 68 -4.85 16.68 5.65
C GLN A 68 -4.19 17.96 5.13
N ASP A 69 -3.67 17.93 3.91
CA ASP A 69 -3.01 19.09 3.28
C ASP A 69 -4.01 20.23 3.02
N LEU A 70 -5.27 19.89 2.75
CA LEU A 70 -6.38 20.83 2.63
C LEU A 70 -6.89 21.36 3.97
N GLY A 71 -6.40 20.85 5.10
CA GLY A 71 -6.77 21.30 6.45
C GLY A 71 -7.97 20.58 7.06
N HIS A 72 -8.45 19.49 6.46
CA HIS A 72 -9.53 18.66 6.99
C HIS A 72 -9.02 17.65 8.05
N GLN A 73 -9.94 17.15 8.88
CA GLN A 73 -9.62 16.19 9.92
C GLN A 73 -9.57 14.77 9.34
N ALA A 74 -8.37 14.28 9.08
CA ALA A 74 -8.18 12.88 8.73
C ALA A 74 -8.40 11.96 9.93
N VAL A 75 -9.13 10.88 9.71
CA VAL A 75 -9.44 9.83 10.69
C VAL A 75 -9.11 8.47 10.11
N LEU A 76 -8.22 7.75 10.77
CA LEU A 76 -7.91 6.36 10.45
C LEU A 76 -8.65 5.46 11.46
N VAL A 77 -9.54 4.61 10.96
CA VAL A 77 -10.23 3.61 11.79
C VAL A 77 -9.52 2.28 11.62
N ILE A 78 -8.94 1.81 12.70
CA ILE A 78 -8.39 0.46 12.76
C ILE A 78 -9.53 -0.52 13.03
N GLY A 79 -9.78 -1.37 12.06
CA GLY A 79 -10.82 -2.39 12.12
C GLY A 79 -10.39 -3.61 12.92
N ASP A 80 -10.08 -3.43 14.20
CA ASP A 80 -9.67 -4.55 15.07
C ASP A 80 -10.83 -5.49 15.38
N PHE A 81 -12.08 -4.98 15.40
CA PHE A 81 -13.28 -5.81 15.49
C PHE A 81 -13.69 -6.38 14.12
N THR A 82 -13.71 -5.56 13.07
CA THR A 82 -14.11 -6.00 11.74
C THR A 82 -13.16 -7.03 11.14
N ALA A 83 -11.88 -7.00 11.48
CA ALA A 83 -10.91 -8.03 11.11
C ALA A 83 -11.26 -9.43 11.64
N MET A 84 -11.95 -9.53 12.80
CA MET A 84 -12.45 -10.81 13.33
C MET A 84 -13.60 -11.37 12.47
N ILE A 85 -14.43 -10.50 11.87
CA ILE A 85 -15.46 -10.89 10.91
C ILE A 85 -14.79 -11.32 9.59
N GLY A 86 -13.84 -10.52 9.14
CA GLY A 86 -13.14 -10.66 7.87
C GLY A 86 -13.91 -10.07 6.70
N ASP A 87 -13.29 -9.11 6.02
CA ASP A 87 -13.87 -8.49 4.82
C ASP A 87 -14.07 -9.53 3.70
N PRO A 88 -15.31 -9.78 3.25
CA PRO A 88 -15.59 -10.68 2.15
C PRO A 88 -15.25 -10.10 0.77
N SER A 89 -14.91 -8.80 0.64
CA SER A 89 -14.64 -8.12 -0.64
C SER A 89 -13.59 -8.84 -1.48
N GLY A 90 -13.95 -9.11 -2.75
CA GLY A 90 -13.04 -9.65 -3.77
C GLY A 90 -12.52 -11.06 -3.49
N ARG A 91 -13.23 -11.89 -2.71
CA ARG A 91 -12.80 -13.26 -2.37
C ARG A 91 -13.89 -14.31 -2.59
N ASN A 92 -13.44 -15.51 -2.95
CA ASN A 92 -14.30 -16.67 -3.12
C ASN A 92 -14.34 -17.59 -1.87
N LYS A 93 -13.69 -17.21 -0.76
CA LYS A 93 -13.61 -17.99 0.48
C LYS A 93 -13.56 -17.09 1.70
N THR A 94 -14.16 -17.53 2.80
CA THR A 94 -14.09 -16.88 4.12
C THR A 94 -12.63 -16.77 4.60
N ARG A 95 -12.27 -15.63 5.17
CA ARG A 95 -10.94 -15.44 5.79
C ARG A 95 -10.82 -16.28 7.07
N PRO A 96 -9.61 -16.78 7.40
CA PRO A 96 -9.33 -17.21 8.77
C PRO A 96 -9.59 -16.05 9.73
N GLN A 97 -10.28 -16.32 10.83
CA GLN A 97 -10.51 -15.35 11.87
C GLN A 97 -9.18 -15.00 12.56
N VAL A 98 -8.94 -13.72 12.77
CA VAL A 98 -7.79 -13.18 13.53
C VAL A 98 -8.30 -12.82 14.94
N THR A 99 -7.50 -13.01 15.96
CA THR A 99 -7.86 -12.59 17.31
C THR A 99 -7.69 -11.07 17.47
N LEU A 100 -8.40 -10.49 18.44
CA LEU A 100 -8.28 -9.07 18.76
C LEU A 100 -6.83 -8.69 19.14
N GLU A 101 -6.12 -9.59 19.84
CA GLU A 101 -4.75 -9.39 20.27
C GLU A 101 -3.78 -9.35 19.06
N GLU A 102 -3.93 -10.30 18.14
CA GLU A 102 -3.15 -10.31 16.90
C GLU A 102 -3.42 -9.06 16.05
N THR A 103 -4.68 -8.64 15.94
CA THR A 103 -5.08 -7.46 15.18
C THR A 103 -4.47 -6.19 15.77
N ARG A 104 -4.42 -6.05 17.09
CA ARG A 104 -3.78 -4.91 17.75
C ARG A 104 -2.28 -4.88 17.56
N ALA A 105 -1.61 -6.01 17.62
CA ALA A 105 -0.17 -6.10 17.33
C ALA A 105 0.14 -5.69 15.85
N TYR A 106 -0.71 -6.11 14.90
CA TYR A 106 -0.55 -5.68 13.50
C TYR A 106 -0.88 -4.20 13.29
N SER A 107 -1.78 -3.62 14.07
CA SER A 107 -2.17 -2.21 13.92
C SER A 107 -1.04 -1.24 14.27
N GLU A 108 -0.18 -1.57 15.23
CA GLU A 108 0.98 -0.75 15.57
C GLU A 108 1.93 -0.62 14.37
N THR A 109 2.24 -1.74 13.71
CA THR A 109 3.08 -1.72 12.51
C THR A 109 2.41 -1.01 11.34
N TYR A 110 1.08 -1.08 11.23
CA TYR A 110 0.31 -0.41 10.19
C TYR A 110 0.39 1.11 10.33
N VAL A 111 0.18 1.62 11.54
CA VAL A 111 0.29 3.06 11.84
C VAL A 111 1.72 3.55 11.60
N ASP A 112 2.73 2.79 12.03
CA ASP A 112 4.12 3.15 11.81
C ASP A 112 4.49 3.27 10.32
N GLN A 113 4.00 2.37 9.48
CA GLN A 113 4.22 2.45 8.04
C GLN A 113 3.40 3.58 7.38
N ALA A 114 2.19 3.87 7.87
CA ALA A 114 1.38 4.96 7.36
C ALA A 114 2.01 6.36 7.59
N LYS A 115 2.92 6.50 8.56
CA LYS A 115 3.67 7.75 8.84
C LYS A 115 4.49 8.24 7.64
N VAL A 116 4.89 7.35 6.75
CA VAL A 116 5.62 7.72 5.52
C VAL A 116 4.76 8.61 4.61
N ILE A 117 3.42 8.46 4.71
CA ILE A 117 2.47 9.20 3.88
C ILE A 117 1.72 10.25 4.69
N LEU A 118 1.24 9.90 5.88
CA LEU A 118 0.33 10.72 6.68
C LEU A 118 1.08 11.58 7.70
N ASP A 119 0.58 12.79 7.90
CA ASP A 119 0.98 13.66 9.01
C ASP A 119 0.32 13.14 10.30
N ILE A 120 1.11 12.46 11.13
CA ILE A 120 0.61 11.78 12.34
C ILE A 120 0.11 12.79 13.39
N ASP A 121 0.68 13.98 13.45
CA ASP A 121 0.26 15.01 14.41
C ASP A 121 -1.14 15.56 14.09
N LYS A 122 -1.59 15.42 12.85
CA LYS A 122 -2.91 15.81 12.36
C LYS A 122 -3.87 14.62 12.13
N LEU A 123 -3.43 13.40 12.46
CA LEU A 123 -4.24 12.19 12.29
C LEU A 123 -4.93 11.81 13.59
N LYS A 124 -6.24 11.54 13.53
CA LYS A 124 -6.94 10.84 14.61
C LYS A 124 -7.01 9.36 14.28
N ILE A 125 -6.69 8.52 15.27
CA ILE A 125 -6.75 7.08 15.15
C ILE A 125 -7.80 6.57 16.13
N PHE A 126 -8.71 5.72 15.64
CA PHE A 126 -9.72 5.04 16.45
C PHE A 126 -9.69 3.54 16.18
N TYR A 127 -10.08 2.77 17.17
CA TYR A 127 -10.27 1.33 17.08
C TYR A 127 -11.79 1.06 17.07
N ASN A 128 -12.30 0.36 16.09
CA ASN A 128 -13.75 0.14 16.02
C ASN A 128 -14.28 -0.82 17.09
N SER A 129 -13.42 -1.58 17.75
CA SER A 129 -13.78 -2.28 18.99
C SER A 129 -14.23 -1.35 20.12
N ASP A 130 -13.86 -0.05 20.10
CA ASP A 130 -14.26 0.92 21.12
C ASP A 130 -15.76 1.13 21.20
N TRP A 131 -16.48 0.95 20.10
CA TRP A 131 -17.94 1.01 20.05
C TRP A 131 -18.57 -0.34 19.72
N LEU A 132 -18.05 -1.13 18.81
CA LEU A 132 -18.65 -2.41 18.42
C LEU A 132 -18.66 -3.44 19.54
N ASN A 133 -17.62 -3.51 20.39
CA ASN A 133 -17.60 -4.39 21.56
C ASN A 133 -18.63 -3.99 22.67
N LYS A 134 -19.12 -2.75 22.63
CA LYS A 134 -20.13 -2.28 23.60
C LYS A 134 -21.56 -2.62 23.18
N MET A 135 -21.76 -2.98 21.91
CA MET A 135 -23.08 -3.37 21.40
C MET A 135 -23.51 -4.69 22.04
N ASN A 136 -24.66 -4.65 22.69
CA ASN A 136 -25.29 -5.87 23.17
C ASN A 136 -26.08 -6.53 22.03
N PHE A 137 -26.58 -7.76 22.26
CA PHE A 137 -27.28 -8.50 21.22
C PHE A 137 -28.51 -7.77 20.63
N ASN A 138 -29.21 -6.97 21.46
CA ASN A 138 -30.35 -6.17 20.98
C ASN A 138 -29.89 -5.06 20.01
N ASP A 139 -28.74 -4.44 20.28
CA ASP A 139 -28.15 -3.44 19.38
C ASP A 139 -27.74 -4.06 18.04
N VAL A 140 -27.16 -5.25 18.06
CA VAL A 140 -26.81 -6.00 16.84
C VAL A 140 -28.05 -6.35 16.04
N VAL A 141 -29.15 -6.80 16.69
CA VAL A 141 -30.43 -7.08 16.01
C VAL A 141 -31.00 -5.79 15.37
N LYS A 142 -30.93 -4.66 16.09
CA LYS A 142 -31.36 -3.36 15.57
C LYS A 142 -30.52 -2.94 14.36
N LEU A 143 -29.19 -3.06 14.44
CA LEU A 143 -28.28 -2.77 13.33
C LEU A 143 -28.58 -3.69 12.12
N ALA A 144 -28.75 -5.00 12.34
CA ALA A 144 -29.07 -5.95 11.28
C ALA A 144 -30.44 -5.69 10.64
N SER A 145 -31.40 -5.06 11.36
CA SER A 145 -32.71 -4.72 10.82
C SER A 145 -32.71 -3.52 9.86
N SER A 146 -31.63 -2.74 9.83
CA SER A 146 -31.48 -1.59 8.92
C SER A 146 -31.23 -2.01 7.47
N TYR A 147 -30.91 -3.29 7.22
CA TYR A 147 -30.56 -3.77 5.89
C TYR A 147 -31.22 -5.10 5.56
N THR A 148 -31.60 -5.30 4.31
CA THR A 148 -32.22 -6.56 3.89
C THR A 148 -31.21 -7.50 3.25
N VAL A 149 -31.47 -8.83 3.31
CA VAL A 149 -30.67 -9.83 2.59
C VAL A 149 -30.64 -9.55 1.09
N ALA A 150 -31.76 -9.08 0.50
CA ALA A 150 -31.80 -8.73 -0.91
C ALA A 150 -30.79 -7.63 -1.26
N ARG A 151 -30.69 -6.59 -0.42
CA ARG A 151 -29.69 -5.50 -0.59
C ARG A 151 -28.26 -6.02 -0.40
N MET A 152 -28.02 -6.89 0.60
CA MET A 152 -26.69 -7.51 0.78
C MET A 152 -26.25 -8.33 -0.44
N LEU A 153 -27.19 -9.01 -1.08
CA LEU A 153 -26.92 -9.79 -2.28
C LEU A 153 -26.71 -8.95 -3.55
N GLU A 154 -26.88 -7.62 -3.52
CA GLU A 154 -26.47 -6.71 -4.61
C GLU A 154 -24.94 -6.57 -4.70
N ARG A 155 -24.22 -6.94 -3.65
CA ARG A 155 -22.77 -6.92 -3.65
C ARG A 155 -22.20 -8.05 -4.51
N ASP A 156 -21.30 -7.71 -5.43
CA ASP A 156 -20.81 -8.62 -6.49
C ASP A 156 -20.29 -9.97 -6.01
N ASP A 157 -19.51 -10.00 -4.93
CA ASP A 157 -18.97 -11.24 -4.38
C ASP A 157 -20.06 -12.11 -3.76
N PHE A 158 -21.02 -11.53 -3.04
CA PHE A 158 -22.17 -12.27 -2.52
C PHE A 158 -23.07 -12.78 -3.65
N THR A 159 -23.34 -11.97 -4.67
CA THR A 159 -24.08 -12.39 -5.87
C THR A 159 -23.42 -13.59 -6.54
N LYS A 160 -22.13 -13.51 -6.81
CA LYS A 160 -21.36 -14.57 -7.47
C LYS A 160 -21.35 -15.86 -6.64
N ARG A 161 -21.10 -15.75 -5.34
CA ARG A 161 -21.11 -16.90 -4.42
C ARG A 161 -22.49 -17.53 -4.30
N PHE A 162 -23.53 -16.71 -4.17
CA PHE A 162 -24.91 -17.20 -4.11
C PHE A 162 -25.31 -17.93 -5.39
N GLN A 163 -25.00 -17.38 -6.57
CA GLN A 163 -25.29 -18.01 -7.86
C GLN A 163 -24.49 -19.29 -8.12
N SER A 164 -23.27 -19.36 -7.55
CA SER A 164 -22.37 -20.52 -7.68
C SER A 164 -22.54 -21.55 -6.56
N GLU A 165 -23.54 -21.38 -5.70
CA GLU A 165 -23.81 -22.24 -4.55
C GLU A 165 -22.64 -22.35 -3.55
N VAL A 166 -21.74 -21.33 -3.54
CA VAL A 166 -20.66 -21.23 -2.57
C VAL A 166 -21.22 -20.67 -1.27
N PRO A 167 -20.99 -21.35 -0.12
CA PRO A 167 -21.57 -20.94 1.16
C PRO A 167 -21.24 -19.51 1.54
N ILE A 168 -22.23 -18.77 2.07
CA ILE A 168 -22.11 -17.47 2.67
C ILE A 168 -22.52 -17.58 4.13
N SER A 169 -21.62 -17.29 5.05
CA SER A 169 -21.92 -17.33 6.48
C SER A 169 -22.64 -16.06 6.92
N ILE A 170 -23.56 -16.17 7.87
CA ILE A 170 -24.41 -15.05 8.33
C ILE A 170 -23.56 -13.89 8.87
N HIS A 171 -22.43 -14.18 9.56
CA HIS A 171 -21.55 -13.12 10.09
C HIS A 171 -20.92 -12.26 8.99
N GLU A 172 -20.75 -12.79 7.77
CA GLU A 172 -20.21 -12.03 6.64
C GLU A 172 -21.12 -10.85 6.24
N PHE A 173 -22.46 -11.00 6.42
CA PHE A 173 -23.40 -9.89 6.22
C PHE A 173 -23.30 -8.80 7.28
N LEU A 174 -22.71 -9.10 8.45
CA LEU A 174 -22.49 -8.09 9.49
C LEU A 174 -21.29 -7.18 9.18
N TYR A 175 -20.36 -7.61 8.33
CA TYR A 175 -19.18 -6.81 8.01
C TYR A 175 -19.52 -5.42 7.44
N PRO A 176 -20.31 -5.28 6.36
CA PRO A 176 -20.68 -3.97 5.84
C PRO A 176 -21.44 -3.10 6.85
N LEU A 177 -22.23 -3.71 7.72
CA LEU A 177 -22.98 -3.00 8.76
C LEU A 177 -22.05 -2.50 9.87
N ALA A 178 -21.08 -3.30 10.29
CA ALA A 178 -20.08 -2.91 11.28
C ALA A 178 -19.21 -1.75 10.75
N GLN A 179 -18.75 -1.82 9.49
CA GLN A 179 -18.02 -0.72 8.84
C GLN A 179 -18.90 0.53 8.72
N GLY A 180 -20.19 0.37 8.39
CA GLY A 180 -21.14 1.47 8.31
C GLY A 180 -21.41 2.12 9.68
N GLN A 181 -21.41 1.34 10.76
CA GLN A 181 -21.54 1.84 12.13
C GLN A 181 -20.36 2.74 12.50
N ASP A 182 -19.14 2.46 12.02
CA ASP A 182 -17.99 3.36 12.21
C ASP A 182 -18.28 4.78 11.72
N SER A 183 -18.98 4.92 10.58
CA SER A 183 -19.35 6.22 10.02
C SER A 183 -20.40 6.95 10.87
N VAL A 184 -21.34 6.19 11.45
CA VAL A 184 -22.33 6.72 12.37
C VAL A 184 -21.69 7.23 13.66
N GLU A 185 -20.80 6.45 14.28
CA GLU A 185 -20.10 6.81 15.53
C GLU A 185 -19.21 8.04 15.37
N LEU A 186 -18.54 8.16 14.24
CA LEU A 186 -17.67 9.28 13.95
C LEU A 186 -18.40 10.51 13.38
N ASN A 187 -19.66 10.36 12.99
CA ASN A 187 -20.38 11.36 12.21
C ASN A 187 -19.54 11.83 11.00
N ALA A 188 -19.04 10.86 10.24
CA ALA A 188 -18.11 11.11 9.15
C ALA A 188 -18.75 11.92 8.02
N ASP A 189 -18.03 12.92 7.49
CA ASP A 189 -18.48 13.72 6.34
C ASP A 189 -18.08 13.08 5.01
N VAL A 190 -16.93 12.39 5.00
CA VAL A 190 -16.38 11.71 3.84
C VAL A 190 -15.81 10.36 4.27
N GLU A 191 -16.04 9.32 3.47
CA GLU A 191 -15.38 8.03 3.63
C GLU A 191 -14.62 7.65 2.36
N LEU A 192 -13.36 7.22 2.55
CA LEU A 192 -12.45 6.82 1.49
C LEU A 192 -12.35 5.30 1.41
N GLY A 193 -12.17 4.76 0.20
CA GLY A 193 -11.89 3.34 0.00
C GLY A 193 -11.43 3.02 -1.43
N GLY A 194 -11.00 1.80 -1.68
CA GLY A 194 -10.83 1.30 -3.04
C GLY A 194 -12.18 1.05 -3.72
N THR A 195 -12.20 0.91 -5.04
CA THR A 195 -13.42 0.58 -5.81
C THR A 195 -14.11 -0.68 -5.32
N ASP A 196 -13.35 -1.65 -4.79
CA ASP A 196 -13.86 -2.88 -4.18
C ASP A 196 -14.63 -2.66 -2.86
N GLN A 197 -14.51 -1.48 -2.24
CA GLN A 197 -15.19 -1.09 -1.00
C GLN A 197 -16.48 -0.32 -1.24
N LYS A 198 -16.81 0.08 -2.48
CA LYS A 198 -17.93 0.97 -2.81
C LYS A 198 -19.24 0.57 -2.12
N PHE A 199 -19.58 -0.72 -2.12
CA PHE A 199 -20.80 -1.21 -1.46
C PHE A 199 -20.80 -0.91 0.04
N ASN A 200 -19.70 -1.22 0.74
CA ASN A 200 -19.59 -1.00 2.17
C ASN A 200 -19.67 0.50 2.53
N LEU A 201 -19.05 1.36 1.72
CA LEU A 201 -19.11 2.81 1.89
C LEU A 201 -20.55 3.35 1.74
N LEU A 202 -21.32 2.79 0.80
CA LEU A 202 -22.74 3.14 0.61
C LEU A 202 -23.60 2.70 1.80
N VAL A 203 -23.32 1.54 2.39
CA VAL A 203 -24.00 1.09 3.63
C VAL A 203 -23.81 2.10 4.75
N GLY A 204 -22.59 2.64 4.94
CA GLY A 204 -22.33 3.70 5.92
C GLY A 204 -23.20 4.93 5.69
N ARG A 205 -23.33 5.37 4.44
CA ARG A 205 -24.19 6.49 4.05
C ARG A 205 -25.67 6.23 4.37
N ASP A 206 -26.17 5.01 4.12
CA ASP A 206 -27.54 4.63 4.41
C ASP A 206 -27.79 4.57 5.92
N LEU A 207 -26.88 3.98 6.71
CA LEU A 207 -27.00 3.93 8.16
C LEU A 207 -26.98 5.31 8.82
N GLN A 208 -26.19 6.26 8.30
CA GLN A 208 -26.22 7.64 8.79
C GLN A 208 -27.59 8.29 8.57
N LYS A 209 -28.23 8.10 7.39
CA LYS A 209 -29.60 8.59 7.14
C LYS A 209 -30.60 8.02 8.13
N ASP A 210 -30.55 6.71 8.37
CA ASP A 210 -31.44 6.02 9.30
C ASP A 210 -31.26 6.51 10.74
N ASN A 211 -30.07 7.00 11.09
CA ASN A 211 -29.77 7.62 12.38
C ASN A 211 -29.99 9.14 12.40
N GLY A 212 -30.58 9.73 11.33
CA GLY A 212 -30.89 11.17 11.27
C GLY A 212 -29.66 12.07 11.12
N GLN A 213 -28.54 11.53 10.69
CA GLN A 213 -27.30 12.26 10.40
C GLN A 213 -27.27 12.75 8.95
N GLU A 214 -26.50 13.78 8.68
CA GLU A 214 -26.15 14.18 7.31
C GLU A 214 -25.26 13.10 6.68
N PRO A 215 -25.67 12.49 5.55
CA PRO A 215 -24.93 11.35 5.01
C PRO A 215 -23.55 11.75 4.49
N GLN A 216 -22.58 10.90 4.72
CA GLN A 216 -21.22 11.07 4.18
C GLN A 216 -21.19 11.04 2.65
N CYS A 217 -20.21 11.71 2.06
CA CYS A 217 -19.82 11.47 0.69
C CYS A 217 -18.82 10.30 0.65
N ILE A 218 -18.88 9.48 -0.38
CA ILE A 218 -17.90 8.42 -0.57
C ILE A 218 -16.98 8.77 -1.72
N ILE A 219 -15.71 8.46 -1.55
CA ILE A 219 -14.67 8.64 -2.58
C ILE A 219 -13.97 7.31 -2.77
N THR A 220 -14.01 6.80 -3.99
CA THR A 220 -13.30 5.58 -4.34
C THR A 220 -12.05 5.88 -5.16
N THR A 221 -11.00 5.11 -4.90
CA THR A 221 -9.78 5.12 -5.71
C THR A 221 -9.67 3.83 -6.51
N PRO A 222 -9.13 3.87 -7.73
CA PRO A 222 -8.86 2.67 -8.51
C PRO A 222 -7.94 1.72 -7.72
N LEU A 223 -8.10 0.42 -7.95
CA LEU A 223 -7.13 -0.55 -7.48
C LEU A 223 -5.87 -0.49 -8.35
N LEU A 224 -4.72 -0.48 -7.72
CA LEU A 224 -3.43 -0.54 -8.40
C LEU A 224 -3.05 -2.00 -8.65
N GLU A 225 -2.80 -2.36 -9.91
CA GLU A 225 -2.24 -3.66 -10.27
C GLU A 225 -0.79 -3.75 -9.78
N GLY A 226 -0.38 -4.97 -9.46
CA GLY A 226 1.00 -5.26 -9.08
C GLY A 226 1.98 -5.18 -10.25
N THR A 227 3.23 -5.51 -10.00
CA THR A 227 4.31 -5.48 -11.01
C THR A 227 4.10 -6.47 -12.16
N ASP A 228 3.16 -7.42 -12.00
CA ASP A 228 2.72 -8.38 -13.03
C ASP A 228 1.74 -7.79 -14.07
N GLY A 229 1.14 -6.63 -13.75
CA GLY A 229 0.21 -5.93 -14.64
C GLY A 229 -1.16 -6.59 -14.82
N VAL A 230 -1.50 -7.58 -14.02
CA VAL A 230 -2.75 -8.36 -14.15
C VAL A 230 -3.57 -8.34 -12.88
N GLU A 231 -2.99 -8.82 -11.79
CA GLU A 231 -3.68 -8.93 -10.51
C GLU A 231 -3.47 -7.67 -9.68
N LYS A 232 -4.46 -7.32 -8.85
CA LYS A 232 -4.29 -6.24 -7.89
C LYS A 232 -3.04 -6.49 -7.04
N MET A 233 -2.32 -5.44 -6.72
CA MET A 233 -1.11 -5.52 -5.91
C MET A 233 -1.38 -6.24 -4.60
N SER A 234 -0.62 -7.29 -4.31
CA SER A 234 -0.77 -8.09 -3.09
C SER A 234 0.51 -8.88 -2.78
N LYS A 235 0.84 -8.98 -1.49
CA LYS A 235 1.92 -9.88 -1.02
C LYS A 235 1.66 -11.35 -1.37
N SER A 236 0.39 -11.76 -1.42
CA SER A 236 0.04 -13.15 -1.73
C SER A 236 0.35 -13.54 -3.17
N TYR A 237 0.44 -12.57 -4.06
CA TYR A 237 0.77 -12.77 -5.48
C TYR A 237 2.25 -12.48 -5.79
N ASP A 238 3.04 -12.06 -4.78
CA ASP A 238 4.46 -11.67 -4.94
C ASP A 238 4.67 -10.59 -6.02
N ASN A 239 3.64 -9.76 -6.26
CA ASN A 239 3.60 -8.67 -7.24
C ASN A 239 3.61 -7.28 -6.61
N HIS A 240 4.02 -7.16 -5.33
CA HIS A 240 3.94 -5.94 -4.56
C HIS A 240 5.28 -5.19 -4.45
N ILE A 241 5.16 -3.88 -4.21
CA ILE A 241 6.24 -3.03 -3.72
C ILE A 241 5.83 -2.56 -2.33
N GLY A 242 6.61 -2.92 -1.31
CA GLY A 242 6.37 -2.50 0.08
C GLY A 242 6.63 -1.00 0.27
N LEU A 243 5.90 -0.34 1.19
CA LEU A 243 6.17 1.05 1.53
C LEU A 243 7.57 1.24 2.16
N ASN A 244 8.07 0.19 2.82
CA ASN A 244 9.38 0.15 3.46
C ASN A 244 10.40 -0.70 2.67
N ASP A 245 10.16 -0.96 1.37
CA ASP A 245 11.17 -1.62 0.53
C ASP A 245 12.37 -0.68 0.37
N GLU A 246 13.58 -1.24 0.39
CA GLU A 246 14.80 -0.47 0.09
C GLU A 246 14.65 0.31 -1.23
N PRO A 247 15.13 1.57 -1.30
CA PRO A 247 14.94 2.43 -2.47
C PRO A 247 15.35 1.79 -3.80
N GLU A 248 16.45 1.04 -3.82
CA GLU A 248 16.94 0.35 -5.02
C GLU A 248 16.00 -0.78 -5.45
N ASN A 249 15.34 -1.46 -4.50
CA ASN A 249 14.34 -2.47 -4.78
C ASN A 249 13.06 -1.85 -5.30
N MET A 250 12.60 -0.74 -4.68
CA MET A 250 11.45 0.02 -5.11
C MET A 250 11.64 0.54 -6.54
N TYR A 251 12.79 1.16 -6.81
CA TYR A 251 13.18 1.64 -8.15
C TYR A 251 13.19 0.50 -9.18
N GLY A 252 13.90 -0.58 -8.89
CA GLY A 252 14.04 -1.72 -9.81
C GLY A 252 12.73 -2.46 -10.07
N LYS A 253 11.85 -2.60 -9.08
CA LYS A 253 10.52 -3.19 -9.24
C LYS A 253 9.61 -2.29 -10.07
N THR A 254 9.68 -0.97 -9.90
CA THR A 254 8.92 -0.01 -10.70
C THR A 254 9.32 -0.08 -12.18
N LEU A 255 10.60 -0.25 -12.49
CA LEU A 255 11.05 -0.44 -13.88
C LEU A 255 10.54 -1.73 -14.53
N SER A 256 10.12 -2.73 -13.74
CA SER A 256 9.69 -4.03 -14.28
C SER A 256 8.23 -4.08 -14.74
N ILE A 257 7.43 -3.03 -14.49
CA ILE A 257 6.03 -2.97 -14.94
C ILE A 257 5.94 -2.96 -16.47
N SER A 258 4.80 -3.36 -17.02
CA SER A 258 4.53 -3.25 -18.45
C SER A 258 4.32 -1.79 -18.89
N ASP A 259 4.49 -1.49 -20.18
CA ASP A 259 4.45 -0.11 -20.68
C ASP A 259 3.04 0.50 -20.59
N ASP A 260 2.00 -0.32 -20.72
CA ASP A 260 0.60 0.08 -20.60
C ASP A 260 0.19 0.52 -19.18
N MET A 261 0.99 0.19 -18.16
CA MET A 261 0.76 0.62 -16.79
C MET A 261 1.36 1.98 -16.44
N ILE A 262 2.25 2.51 -17.27
CA ILE A 262 3.06 3.71 -16.95
C ILE A 262 2.18 4.88 -16.50
N LEU A 263 1.16 5.25 -17.27
CA LEU A 263 0.30 6.41 -16.97
C LEU A 263 -0.50 6.20 -15.68
N LYS A 264 -1.05 4.99 -15.51
CA LYS A 264 -1.78 4.65 -14.29
C LYS A 264 -0.87 4.71 -13.05
N TRP A 265 0.37 4.25 -13.18
CA TRP A 265 1.32 4.30 -12.07
C TRP A 265 1.83 5.72 -11.77
N PHE A 266 2.00 6.58 -12.77
CA PHE A 266 2.24 8.00 -12.49
C PHE A 266 1.12 8.60 -11.66
N THR A 267 -0.14 8.32 -12.02
CA THR A 267 -1.30 8.88 -11.31
C THR A 267 -1.47 8.30 -9.90
N LEU A 268 -1.35 6.96 -9.76
CA LEU A 268 -1.73 6.28 -8.50
C LEU A 268 -0.55 5.95 -7.60
N ALA A 269 0.58 5.50 -8.17
CA ALA A 269 1.74 5.08 -7.38
C ALA A 269 2.68 6.24 -7.06
N ALA A 270 2.81 7.21 -7.98
CA ALA A 270 3.66 8.39 -7.82
C ALA A 270 2.88 9.66 -7.42
N ASP A 271 1.54 9.62 -7.37
CA ASP A 271 0.69 10.80 -7.08
C ASP A 271 1.05 12.03 -7.95
N ALA A 272 1.45 11.77 -9.19
CA ALA A 272 1.95 12.80 -10.08
C ALA A 272 0.86 13.81 -10.46
N GLU A 273 1.27 15.06 -10.69
CA GLU A 273 0.37 16.08 -11.21
C GLU A 273 -0.10 15.76 -12.62
N GLU A 274 -1.29 16.23 -12.96
CA GLU A 274 -1.91 16.00 -14.28
C GLU A 274 -1.01 16.45 -15.44
N SER A 275 -0.24 17.52 -15.26
CA SER A 275 0.74 18.02 -16.21
C SER A 275 1.83 17.00 -16.54
N VAL A 276 2.34 16.30 -15.52
CA VAL A 276 3.37 15.25 -15.65
C VAL A 276 2.78 14.01 -16.36
N VAL A 277 1.56 13.62 -16.00
CA VAL A 277 0.87 12.50 -16.66
C VAL A 277 0.63 12.78 -18.14
N LYS A 278 0.17 13.99 -18.48
CA LYS A 278 -0.04 14.42 -19.89
C LYS A 278 1.26 14.48 -20.69
N ASP A 279 2.36 14.95 -20.08
CA ASP A 279 3.68 14.92 -20.75
C ASP A 279 4.12 13.48 -21.02
N ALA A 280 4.00 12.61 -20.03
CA ALA A 280 4.32 11.19 -20.20
C ALA A 280 3.46 10.53 -21.29
N GLU A 281 2.17 10.83 -21.36
CA GLU A 281 1.25 10.33 -22.37
C GLU A 281 1.66 10.79 -23.78
N ALA A 282 1.98 12.08 -23.95
CA ALA A 282 2.45 12.63 -25.23
C ALA A 282 3.73 11.95 -25.68
N ARG A 283 4.69 11.73 -24.77
CA ARG A 283 5.96 11.06 -25.05
C ARG A 283 5.80 9.57 -25.36
N LEU A 284 4.89 8.86 -24.68
CA LEU A 284 4.57 7.45 -24.97
C LEU A 284 3.93 7.28 -26.35
N SER A 285 3.23 8.32 -26.84
CA SER A 285 2.62 8.32 -28.18
C SER A 285 3.64 8.55 -29.31
N ASP A 286 4.85 9.02 -28.98
CA ASP A 286 5.94 9.21 -29.94
C ASP A 286 6.78 7.93 -30.04
N SER A 287 6.70 7.24 -31.16
CA SER A 287 7.45 6.01 -31.42
C SER A 287 8.99 6.16 -31.40
N SER A 288 9.51 7.38 -31.41
CA SER A 288 10.95 7.66 -31.29
C SER A 288 11.43 7.67 -29.84
N VAL A 289 10.52 7.80 -28.88
CA VAL A 289 10.82 7.82 -27.45
C VAL A 289 10.88 6.39 -26.91
N ASN A 290 11.92 6.08 -26.15
CA ASN A 290 12.02 4.78 -25.49
C ASN A 290 11.14 4.77 -24.23
N PRO A 291 10.13 3.90 -24.08
CA PRO A 291 9.31 3.81 -22.87
C PRO A 291 10.13 3.61 -21.60
N MET A 292 11.33 2.99 -21.69
CA MET A 292 12.22 2.81 -20.55
C MET A 292 12.66 4.14 -19.92
N ASP A 293 12.84 5.21 -20.72
CA ASP A 293 13.23 6.51 -20.20
C ASP A 293 12.10 7.13 -19.35
N ILE A 294 10.85 6.93 -19.78
CA ILE A 294 9.66 7.36 -19.04
C ILE A 294 9.48 6.51 -17.78
N LYS A 295 9.74 5.20 -17.84
CA LYS A 295 9.73 4.34 -16.64
C LYS A 295 10.80 4.73 -15.62
N ARG A 296 11.98 5.19 -16.05
CA ARG A 296 13.02 5.70 -15.16
C ARG A 296 12.56 6.95 -14.40
N GLU A 297 11.88 7.84 -15.10
CA GLU A 297 11.27 9.03 -14.50
C GLU A 297 10.19 8.63 -13.48
N LEU A 298 9.27 7.73 -13.87
CA LEU A 298 8.27 7.17 -12.96
C LEU A 298 8.92 6.53 -11.72
N ALA A 299 9.97 5.74 -11.90
CA ALA A 299 10.65 5.08 -10.78
C ALA A 299 11.31 6.07 -9.83
N ARG A 300 11.88 7.18 -10.35
CA ARG A 300 12.36 8.28 -9.50
C ARG A 300 11.21 8.91 -8.72
N CYS A 301 10.11 9.28 -9.39
CA CYS A 301 8.94 9.87 -8.73
C CYS A 301 8.37 8.97 -7.63
N VAL A 302 8.31 7.65 -7.84
CA VAL A 302 7.85 6.70 -6.82
C VAL A 302 8.81 6.66 -5.63
N VAL A 303 10.13 6.57 -5.84
CA VAL A 303 11.09 6.58 -4.73
C VAL A 303 11.09 7.93 -4.00
N GLU A 304 11.05 9.04 -4.72
CA GLU A 304 11.01 10.39 -4.14
C GLU A 304 9.78 10.58 -3.25
N LEU A 305 8.62 10.05 -3.64
CA LEU A 305 7.37 10.16 -2.89
C LEU A 305 7.44 9.50 -1.50
N TYR A 306 8.18 8.42 -1.37
CA TYR A 306 8.30 7.63 -0.12
C TYR A 306 9.59 7.92 0.66
N TYR A 307 10.58 8.53 0.01
CA TYR A 307 11.87 8.92 0.59
C TYR A 307 12.15 10.40 0.30
N ASP A 308 13.09 10.68 -0.58
CA ASP A 308 13.43 12.02 -1.05
C ASP A 308 14.13 11.98 -2.43
N GLU A 309 14.33 13.15 -3.01
CA GLU A 309 14.97 13.31 -4.33
C GLU A 309 16.40 12.73 -4.36
N GLU A 310 17.21 12.97 -3.30
CA GLU A 310 18.59 12.48 -3.22
C GLU A 310 18.63 10.94 -3.22
N THR A 311 17.74 10.33 -2.45
CA THR A 311 17.59 8.87 -2.38
C THR A 311 17.12 8.28 -3.73
N ALA A 312 16.20 8.95 -4.43
CA ALA A 312 15.76 8.53 -5.76
C ALA A 312 16.91 8.57 -6.79
N GLN A 313 17.74 9.61 -6.77
CA GLN A 313 18.93 9.71 -7.62
C GLN A 313 19.96 8.62 -7.31
N LYS A 314 20.18 8.32 -6.04
CA LYS A 314 21.08 7.22 -5.61
C LYS A 314 20.58 5.86 -6.07
N ALA A 315 19.27 5.61 -5.94
CA ALA A 315 18.64 4.36 -6.41
C ALA A 315 18.79 4.17 -7.93
N GLU A 316 18.59 5.24 -8.71
CA GLU A 316 18.83 5.23 -10.15
C GLU A 316 20.30 4.97 -10.48
N HIS A 317 21.24 5.65 -9.80
CA HIS A 317 22.67 5.45 -10.02
C HIS A 317 23.06 4.00 -9.70
N HIS A 318 22.60 3.47 -8.58
CA HIS A 318 22.82 2.06 -8.20
C HIS A 318 22.30 1.11 -9.28
N PHE A 319 21.08 1.34 -9.79
CA PHE A 319 20.50 0.51 -10.85
C PHE A 319 21.36 0.55 -12.13
N ASN A 320 21.82 1.74 -12.53
CA ASN A 320 22.66 1.91 -13.71
C ASN A 320 23.99 1.20 -13.55
N THR A 321 24.62 1.31 -12.39
CA THR A 321 25.92 0.67 -12.12
C THR A 321 25.80 -0.85 -12.02
N VAL A 322 24.86 -1.35 -11.25
CA VAL A 322 24.78 -2.78 -10.89
C VAL A 322 24.03 -3.61 -11.93
N VAL A 323 22.93 -3.07 -12.47
CA VAL A 323 22.03 -3.84 -13.35
C VAL A 323 22.40 -3.61 -14.82
N VAL A 324 22.56 -2.36 -15.23
CA VAL A 324 22.88 -2.01 -16.63
C VAL A 324 24.36 -2.20 -16.91
N GLY A 325 25.23 -1.59 -16.08
CA GLY A 325 26.68 -1.61 -16.26
C GLY A 325 27.33 -2.92 -15.83
N LYS A 326 26.61 -3.81 -15.14
CA LYS A 326 27.17 -5.02 -14.49
C LYS A 326 28.34 -4.71 -13.56
N GLY A 327 28.45 -3.50 -13.10
CA GLY A 327 29.50 -2.99 -12.23
C GLY A 327 29.33 -3.42 -10.78
N ILE A 328 30.22 -2.91 -9.96
CA ILE A 328 30.25 -3.07 -8.50
C ILE A 328 29.67 -1.78 -7.92
N PRO A 329 28.73 -1.84 -6.96
CA PRO A 329 28.20 -0.63 -6.31
C PRO A 329 29.31 0.11 -5.57
N ASP A 330 29.26 1.44 -5.57
CA ASP A 330 30.18 2.26 -4.78
C ASP A 330 29.88 2.16 -3.27
N ASP A 331 28.61 1.94 -2.92
CA ASP A 331 28.15 1.75 -1.54
C ASP A 331 27.68 0.29 -1.37
N MET A 332 28.41 -0.47 -0.56
CA MET A 332 28.10 -1.86 -0.24
C MET A 332 28.37 -2.16 1.23
N PRO A 333 27.61 -3.09 1.86
CA PRO A 333 27.87 -3.50 3.23
C PRO A 333 29.32 -3.96 3.40
N GLU A 334 29.94 -3.58 4.52
CA GLU A 334 31.26 -4.04 4.91
C GLU A 334 31.13 -5.15 5.96
N PHE A 335 31.97 -6.16 5.86
CA PHE A 335 32.03 -7.28 6.80
C PHE A 335 33.46 -7.49 7.26
N LEU A 336 33.72 -7.33 8.56
CA LEU A 336 35.02 -7.57 9.16
C LEU A 336 35.24 -9.08 9.32
N LEU A 337 36.25 -9.58 8.66
CA LEU A 337 36.68 -10.99 8.74
C LEU A 337 37.97 -11.09 9.55
N GLU A 338 37.90 -11.54 10.79
CA GLU A 338 39.04 -11.62 11.71
C GLU A 338 39.96 -12.81 11.44
N SER A 339 39.48 -13.88 10.82
CA SER A 339 40.20 -15.09 10.49
C SER A 339 39.64 -15.75 9.25
N GLU A 340 40.43 -16.63 8.62
CA GLU A 340 39.95 -17.41 7.48
C GLU A 340 38.70 -18.22 7.83
N ASP A 341 37.67 -18.12 7.00
CA ASP A 341 36.41 -18.85 7.18
C ASP A 341 35.85 -19.32 5.83
N LEU A 342 34.87 -20.24 5.89
CA LEU A 342 34.14 -20.70 4.70
C LEU A 342 33.31 -19.57 4.11
N ILE A 343 33.37 -19.40 2.80
CA ILE A 343 32.54 -18.40 2.08
C ILE A 343 31.03 -18.55 2.40
N VAL A 344 30.57 -19.80 2.61
CA VAL A 344 29.20 -20.11 3.05
C VAL A 344 28.86 -19.43 4.38
N ASN A 345 29.81 -19.40 5.32
CA ASN A 345 29.60 -18.77 6.63
C ASN A 345 29.58 -17.25 6.47
N VAL A 346 30.56 -16.69 5.78
CA VAL A 346 30.63 -15.24 5.52
C VAL A 346 29.36 -14.72 4.86
N ILE A 347 28.81 -15.41 3.84
CA ILE A 347 27.56 -15.05 3.18
C ILE A 347 26.37 -15.02 4.17
N PHE A 348 26.33 -16.01 5.07
CA PHE A 348 25.24 -16.11 6.05
C PHE A 348 25.40 -15.10 7.19
N ASP A 349 26.60 -15.01 7.77
CA ASP A 349 26.87 -14.16 8.93
C ASP A 349 26.82 -12.66 8.59
N ALA A 350 27.16 -12.30 7.34
CA ALA A 350 26.93 -10.97 6.77
C ALA A 350 25.46 -10.67 6.38
N GLY A 351 24.56 -11.62 6.58
CA GLY A 351 23.13 -11.42 6.30
C GLY A 351 22.73 -11.38 4.81
N LEU A 352 23.63 -11.72 3.89
CA LEU A 352 23.34 -11.71 2.45
C LEU A 352 22.28 -12.73 2.04
N LEU A 353 22.19 -13.86 2.77
CA LEU A 353 21.22 -14.93 2.55
C LEU A 353 20.63 -15.43 3.88
N LYS A 354 19.41 -15.93 3.82
CA LYS A 354 18.65 -16.34 5.01
C LYS A 354 19.12 -17.66 5.64
N SER A 355 19.95 -18.45 4.93
CA SER A 355 20.48 -19.72 5.45
C SER A 355 21.75 -20.15 4.76
N LYS A 356 22.59 -20.93 5.49
CA LYS A 356 23.78 -21.59 4.93
C LYS A 356 23.43 -22.60 3.82
N GLY A 357 22.23 -23.17 3.85
CA GLY A 357 21.73 -24.06 2.79
C GLY A 357 21.52 -23.34 1.46
N GLU A 358 20.98 -22.10 1.53
CA GLU A 358 20.82 -21.25 0.37
C GLU A 358 22.17 -20.82 -0.20
N ALA A 359 23.12 -20.44 0.66
CA ALA A 359 24.48 -20.09 0.24
C ALA A 359 25.16 -21.23 -0.52
N ARG A 360 25.08 -22.47 0.00
CA ARG A 360 25.62 -23.64 -0.69
C ARG A 360 24.99 -23.87 -2.07
N ARG A 361 23.68 -23.68 -2.17
CA ARG A 361 22.98 -23.81 -3.45
C ARG A 361 23.41 -22.75 -4.46
N MET A 362 23.58 -21.50 -4.04
CA MET A 362 24.05 -20.40 -4.89
C MET A 362 25.49 -20.64 -5.38
N ILE A 363 26.38 -21.16 -4.54
CA ILE A 363 27.73 -21.52 -4.91
C ILE A 363 27.69 -22.63 -5.98
N LYS A 364 26.96 -23.72 -5.76
CA LYS A 364 26.82 -24.82 -6.74
C LYS A 364 26.25 -24.37 -8.09
N GLN A 365 25.44 -23.34 -8.11
CA GLN A 365 24.87 -22.74 -9.32
C GLN A 365 25.84 -21.76 -10.02
N GLY A 366 27.07 -21.56 -9.50
CA GLY A 366 28.02 -20.60 -10.02
C GLY A 366 27.60 -19.13 -9.87
N ALA A 367 26.68 -18.86 -8.92
CA ALA A 367 26.13 -17.54 -8.70
C ALA A 367 26.88 -16.72 -7.63
N VAL A 368 28.01 -17.26 -7.09
CA VAL A 368 28.88 -16.58 -6.13
C VAL A 368 30.22 -16.27 -6.80
N LYS A 369 30.69 -15.03 -6.64
CA LYS A 369 32.00 -14.58 -7.15
C LYS A 369 32.77 -13.86 -6.06
N LEU A 370 34.06 -14.09 -5.99
CA LEU A 370 35.01 -13.34 -5.17
C LEU A 370 36.01 -12.64 -6.10
N ASP A 371 36.08 -11.30 -5.99
CA ASP A 371 36.90 -10.43 -6.85
C ASP A 371 36.70 -10.71 -8.36
N GLY A 372 35.48 -11.06 -8.75
CA GLY A 372 35.09 -11.36 -10.12
C GLY A 372 35.27 -12.84 -10.52
N GLU A 373 35.99 -13.64 -9.75
CA GLU A 373 36.17 -15.07 -10.01
C GLU A 373 35.02 -15.91 -9.44
N THR A 374 34.48 -16.84 -10.23
CA THR A 374 33.36 -17.69 -9.82
C THR A 374 33.80 -18.75 -8.84
N ILE A 375 33.17 -18.80 -7.68
CA ILE A 375 33.35 -19.82 -6.66
C ILE A 375 32.36 -20.96 -6.91
N ALA A 376 32.86 -22.16 -7.16
CA ALA A 376 32.08 -23.36 -7.40
C ALA A 376 32.18 -24.40 -6.28
N ASP A 377 33.20 -24.29 -5.43
CA ASP A 377 33.40 -25.19 -4.30
C ASP A 377 32.72 -24.66 -3.04
N ILE A 378 31.82 -25.44 -2.47
CA ILE A 378 31.15 -25.14 -1.19
C ILE A 378 32.06 -25.16 0.03
N GLN A 379 33.29 -25.72 -0.11
CA GLN A 379 34.32 -25.73 0.91
C GLN A 379 35.35 -24.60 0.70
N ALA A 380 35.14 -23.74 -0.28
CA ALA A 380 36.03 -22.59 -0.51
C ALA A 380 36.04 -21.67 0.73
N THR A 381 37.27 -21.27 1.10
CA THR A 381 37.51 -20.32 2.19
C THR A 381 37.83 -18.93 1.65
N ILE A 382 37.67 -17.93 2.48
CA ILE A 382 38.13 -16.58 2.27
C ILE A 382 39.00 -16.18 3.47
N ALA A 383 40.21 -15.69 3.18
CA ALA A 383 41.12 -15.18 4.20
C ALA A 383 40.95 -13.67 4.39
N PRO A 384 41.20 -13.14 5.59
CA PRO A 384 41.20 -11.71 5.83
C PRO A 384 42.11 -10.97 4.85
N LYS A 385 41.51 -10.02 4.11
CA LYS A 385 42.24 -9.16 3.18
C LYS A 385 41.33 -7.95 2.87
N ASP A 386 41.90 -6.76 2.92
CA ASP A 386 41.15 -5.54 2.64
C ASP A 386 40.68 -5.50 1.18
N ASP A 387 39.45 -4.87 1.05
CA ASP A 387 38.85 -4.55 -0.21
C ASP A 387 38.47 -5.76 -1.10
N GLN A 388 38.30 -6.95 -0.54
CA GLN A 388 37.75 -8.09 -1.30
C GLN A 388 36.28 -7.92 -1.53
N ILE A 389 35.80 -8.21 -2.75
CA ILE A 389 34.41 -8.06 -3.14
C ILE A 389 33.75 -9.41 -3.36
N LEU A 390 32.83 -9.76 -2.49
CA LEU A 390 32.02 -10.96 -2.60
C LEU A 390 30.64 -10.61 -3.25
N LYS A 391 30.38 -11.15 -4.45
CA LYS A 391 29.13 -11.01 -5.17
C LYS A 391 28.30 -12.28 -5.04
N VAL A 392 27.04 -12.17 -4.62
CA VAL A 392 26.10 -13.29 -4.46
C VAL A 392 24.85 -13.06 -5.31
N GLY A 393 24.73 -13.81 -6.39
CA GLY A 393 23.67 -13.63 -7.37
C GLY A 393 23.85 -12.35 -8.21
N LYS A 394 22.73 -11.73 -8.63
CA LYS A 394 22.76 -10.57 -9.53
C LYS A 394 22.93 -9.24 -8.80
N ARG A 395 22.51 -9.15 -7.53
CA ARG A 395 22.27 -7.86 -6.85
C ARG A 395 22.91 -7.72 -5.47
N ARG A 396 23.50 -8.78 -4.90
CA ARG A 396 24.05 -8.73 -3.55
C ARG A 396 25.56 -8.65 -3.63
N PHE A 397 26.13 -7.63 -3.00
CA PHE A 397 27.55 -7.39 -2.91
C PHE A 397 27.94 -7.19 -1.45
N LEU A 398 29.16 -7.55 -1.10
CA LEU A 398 29.74 -7.40 0.21
C LEU A 398 31.20 -7.02 0.05
N LYS A 399 31.64 -6.00 0.74
CA LYS A 399 33.04 -5.69 0.88
C LYS A 399 33.56 -6.40 2.13
N VAL A 400 34.50 -7.31 1.96
CA VAL A 400 35.18 -7.98 3.06
C VAL A 400 36.41 -7.19 3.40
N ILE A 401 36.55 -6.85 4.68
CA ILE A 401 37.69 -6.15 5.27
C ILE A 401 38.34 -7.07 6.29
N GLY A 402 39.68 -7.14 6.29
CA GLY A 402 40.45 -8.05 7.12
C GLY A 402 41.36 -7.39 8.11
#